data_c538740392ae3094510282d3a30dc017
#
_entry.id   c538740392ae3094510282d3a30dc017
#
_cell.length_a   1.000
_cell.length_b   1.000
_cell.length_c   1.000
_cell.angle_alpha   90.00
_cell.angle_beta   90.00
_cell.angle_gamma   90.00
#
_symmetry.space_group_name_H-M   'P 1'
#
loop_
_entity.id
_entity.type
_entity.pdbx_description
1 polymer ?
#
loop_
_entity_poly.entity_id
_entity_poly.type
_entity_poly.pdbx_seq_one_letter_code
_entity_poly.pdbx_strand_id
1 'polypeptide(L)'
;MASAFVQGTFTATGESGWVPLRGPFGFTLQGGVGTAQLERSYDGGVTAYTISKNTDGDAASYTLTAGQEVGLEGFEPEDAVLYRVACTAYTSGTITYRLSQ
;
A
#
# COMPACT_ATOMS: atom_id res chain seq x y z
N MET A 1 -11.05 -10.79 17.79
CA MET A 1 -10.89 -11.14 16.37
C MET A 1 -9.61 -10.53 15.83
N ALA A 2 -8.83 -11.33 15.15
CA ALA A 2 -7.61 -10.82 14.53
C ALA A 2 -7.95 -10.08 13.24
N SER A 3 -7.35 -8.92 13.07
CA SER A 3 -7.45 -8.16 11.83
C SER A 3 -6.25 -8.50 10.94
N ALA A 4 -6.48 -8.59 9.65
CA ALA A 4 -5.40 -8.77 8.70
C ALA A 4 -4.59 -7.48 8.61
N PHE A 5 -3.26 -7.60 8.60
CA PHE A 5 -2.43 -6.44 8.33
C PHE A 5 -1.04 -6.86 7.85
N VAL A 6 -0.38 -5.95 7.14
CA VAL A 6 1.03 -6.04 6.84
C VAL A 6 1.68 -4.72 7.20
N GLN A 7 2.85 -4.80 7.82
CA GLN A 7 3.62 -3.63 8.24
C GLN A 7 5.09 -3.94 8.04
N GLY A 8 5.84 -2.94 7.62
CA GLY A 8 7.28 -3.10 7.45
C GLY A 8 7.92 -1.79 7.03
N THR A 9 9.11 -1.90 6.49
CA THR A 9 9.91 -0.74 6.09
C THR A 9 10.51 -0.93 4.72
N PHE A 10 10.75 0.21 4.05
CA PHE A 10 11.52 0.25 2.81
C PHE A 10 12.76 1.12 3.03
N THR A 11 13.91 0.60 2.62
CA THR A 11 15.16 1.34 2.51
C THR A 11 15.70 1.28 1.08
N ALA A 12 14.86 0.83 0.16
CA ALA A 12 15.10 0.73 -1.28
C ALA A 12 13.76 0.52 -1.95
N THR A 13 13.73 0.51 -3.26
CA THR A 13 12.53 0.11 -3.99
C THR A 13 12.23 -1.38 -3.75
N GLY A 14 10.96 -1.75 -3.77
CA GLY A 14 10.54 -3.13 -3.54
C GLY A 14 9.07 -3.21 -3.21
N GLU A 15 8.61 -4.39 -2.81
CA GLU A 15 7.21 -4.63 -2.47
C GLU A 15 7.09 -5.30 -1.09
N SER A 16 5.97 -5.02 -0.43
CA SER A 16 5.58 -5.75 0.78
C SER A 16 5.07 -7.14 0.42
N GLY A 17 4.83 -7.97 1.43
CA GLY A 17 4.07 -9.20 1.23
C GLY A 17 2.62 -8.89 0.90
N TRP A 18 1.93 -9.85 0.31
CA TRP A 18 0.50 -9.76 0.06
C TRP A 18 -0.29 -10.01 1.34
N VAL A 19 -1.39 -9.31 1.52
CA VAL A 19 -2.29 -9.50 2.65
C VAL A 19 -3.74 -9.50 2.16
N PRO A 20 -4.58 -10.46 2.63
CA PRO A 20 -5.97 -10.46 2.25
C PRO A 20 -6.72 -9.36 3.02
N LEU A 21 -7.46 -8.54 2.30
CA LEU A 21 -8.28 -7.48 2.89
C LEU A 21 -9.70 -7.59 2.35
N ARG A 22 -10.66 -7.30 3.20
CA ARG A 22 -12.06 -7.19 2.80
C ARG A 22 -12.76 -6.17 3.68
N GLY A 23 -13.64 -5.37 3.06
CA GLY A 23 -14.31 -4.29 3.77
C GLY A 23 -13.39 -3.09 3.96
N PRO A 24 -13.66 -2.26 4.97
CA PRO A 24 -12.83 -1.07 5.19
C PRO A 24 -11.42 -1.45 5.68
N PHE A 25 -10.41 -0.73 5.18
CA PHE A 25 -9.03 -0.92 5.60
C PHE A 25 -8.30 0.42 5.58
N GLY A 26 -7.15 0.47 6.27
CA GLY A 26 -6.30 1.65 6.32
C GLY A 26 -4.94 1.38 5.66
N PHE A 27 -4.38 2.43 5.07
CA PHE A 27 -3.06 2.42 4.47
C PHE A 27 -2.29 3.63 4.93
N THR A 28 -1.09 3.44 5.48
CA THR A 28 -0.25 4.54 5.95
C THR A 28 1.18 4.38 5.48
N LEU A 29 1.84 5.54 5.25
CA LEU A 29 3.25 5.66 4.96
C LEU A 29 3.81 6.76 5.84
N GLN A 30 4.98 6.55 6.42
CA GLN A 30 5.63 7.58 7.24
C GLN A 30 7.13 7.34 7.36
N GLY A 31 7.84 8.38 7.75
CA GLY A 31 9.22 8.33 8.21
C GLY A 31 10.28 8.67 7.18
N GLY A 32 10.21 8.13 5.99
CA GLY A 32 11.24 8.35 4.97
C GLY A 32 10.80 9.30 3.87
N VAL A 33 11.55 9.30 2.79
CA VAL A 33 11.26 10.08 1.59
C VAL A 33 11.25 9.14 0.38
N GLY A 34 10.17 9.15 -0.38
CA GLY A 34 10.04 8.32 -1.55
C GLY A 34 8.61 8.28 -2.05
N THR A 35 8.33 7.35 -2.95
CA THR A 35 7.01 7.17 -3.54
C THR A 35 6.60 5.71 -3.46
N ALA A 36 5.37 5.46 -3.05
CA ALA A 36 4.81 4.12 -2.97
C ALA A 36 3.41 4.09 -3.57
N GLN A 37 2.99 2.92 -3.98
CA GLN A 37 1.66 2.70 -4.53
C GLN A 37 1.01 1.49 -3.87
N LEU A 38 -0.31 1.45 -3.92
CA LEU A 38 -1.10 0.34 -3.43
C LEU A 38 -1.45 -0.56 -4.62
N GLU A 39 -1.22 -1.86 -4.48
CA GLU A 39 -1.53 -2.84 -5.52
C GLU A 39 -2.48 -3.90 -5.00
N ARG A 40 -3.28 -4.47 -5.90
CA ARG A 40 -4.21 -5.52 -5.55
C ARG A 40 -4.14 -6.67 -6.56
N SER A 41 -4.51 -7.85 -6.12
CA SER A 41 -4.49 -9.05 -6.94
C SER A 41 -5.71 -9.91 -6.68
N TYR A 42 -6.27 -10.48 -7.75
CA TYR A 42 -7.42 -11.39 -7.69
C TYR A 42 -7.01 -12.86 -7.89
N ASP A 43 -5.75 -13.12 -8.18
CA ASP A 43 -5.27 -14.45 -8.59
C ASP A 43 -4.14 -14.97 -7.70
N GLY A 44 -4.20 -14.64 -6.42
CA GLY A 44 -3.23 -15.12 -5.46
C GLY A 44 -1.88 -14.44 -5.51
N GLY A 45 -1.81 -13.25 -6.13
CA GLY A 45 -0.56 -12.50 -6.22
C GLY A 45 0.19 -12.70 -7.52
N VAL A 46 -0.37 -13.45 -8.47
CA VAL A 46 0.27 -13.68 -9.77
C VAL A 46 0.26 -12.41 -10.62
N THR A 47 -0.90 -11.75 -10.67
CA THR A 47 -1.06 -10.49 -11.40
C THR A 47 -1.34 -9.37 -10.42
N ALA A 48 -0.58 -8.28 -10.51
CA ALA A 48 -0.74 -7.12 -9.66
C ALA A 48 -1.29 -5.94 -10.47
N TYR A 49 -2.30 -5.28 -9.93
CA TYR A 49 -2.88 -4.08 -10.52
C TYR A 49 -2.67 -2.90 -9.60
N THR A 50 -2.13 -1.80 -10.12
CA THR A 50 -2.06 -0.55 -9.37
C THR A 50 -3.45 0.05 -9.25
N ILE A 51 -3.85 0.39 -8.03
CA ILE A 51 -5.17 0.97 -7.79
C ILE A 51 -5.17 2.42 -8.25
N SER A 52 -6.22 2.80 -8.98
CA SER A 52 -6.43 4.21 -9.34
C SER A 52 -6.94 4.97 -8.13
N LYS A 53 -6.43 6.17 -7.92
CA LYS A 53 -6.84 7.02 -6.80
C LYS A 53 -8.07 7.87 -7.09
N ASN A 54 -8.52 7.89 -8.35
CA ASN A 54 -9.69 8.66 -8.76
C ASN A 54 -10.31 8.03 -10.01
N THR A 55 -11.42 8.61 -10.48
CA THR A 55 -12.15 8.11 -11.63
C THR A 55 -11.47 8.42 -12.96
N ASP A 56 -10.45 9.25 -12.98
CA ASP A 56 -9.68 9.56 -14.18
C ASP A 56 -8.62 8.50 -14.51
N GLY A 57 -8.46 7.51 -13.63
CA GLY A 57 -7.52 6.43 -13.84
C GLY A 57 -6.10 6.72 -13.42
N ASP A 58 -5.85 7.80 -12.67
CA ASP A 58 -4.52 8.09 -12.14
C ASP A 58 -4.10 7.02 -11.16
N ALA A 59 -2.86 6.55 -11.27
CA ALA A 59 -2.34 5.56 -10.35
C ALA A 59 -2.35 6.08 -8.91
N ALA A 60 -2.70 5.21 -7.98
CA ALA A 60 -2.67 5.53 -6.55
C ALA A 60 -1.23 5.53 -6.04
N SER A 61 -0.47 6.51 -6.48
CA SER A 61 0.93 6.71 -6.14
C SER A 61 1.04 7.89 -5.19
N TYR A 62 1.70 7.67 -4.05
CA TYR A 62 1.77 8.64 -2.97
C TYR A 62 3.21 9.00 -2.69
N THR A 63 3.53 10.30 -2.75
CA THR A 63 4.88 10.80 -2.47
C THR A 63 4.96 11.19 -1.01
N LEU A 64 5.91 10.60 -0.31
CA LEU A 64 6.18 10.90 1.09
C LEU A 64 7.40 11.81 1.17
N THR A 65 7.25 12.93 1.88
CA THR A 65 8.36 13.86 2.15
C THR A 65 8.75 13.78 3.62
N ALA A 66 9.92 14.32 3.96
CA ALA A 66 10.46 14.24 5.31
C ALA A 66 9.50 14.84 6.33
N GLY A 67 9.25 14.12 7.42
CA GLY A 67 8.39 14.56 8.51
C GLY A 67 6.89 14.47 8.24
N GLN A 68 6.49 13.85 7.12
CA GLN A 68 5.08 13.68 6.77
C GLN A 68 4.60 12.26 7.01
N GLU A 69 3.29 12.15 7.11
CA GLU A 69 2.58 10.87 7.10
C GLU A 69 1.52 10.93 6.01
N VAL A 70 1.40 9.87 5.23
CA VAL A 70 0.30 9.67 4.30
C VAL A 70 -0.64 8.65 4.91
N GLY A 71 -1.91 8.99 5.08
CA GLY A 71 -2.92 8.09 5.61
C GLY A 71 -4.15 8.10 4.74
N LEU A 72 -4.63 6.90 4.42
CA LEU A 72 -5.79 6.70 3.55
C LEU A 72 -6.69 5.62 4.10
N GLU A 73 -7.95 5.67 3.67
CA GLU A 73 -8.91 4.61 3.91
C GLU A 73 -9.29 3.99 2.56
N GLY A 74 -9.52 2.68 2.55
CA GLY A 74 -9.98 1.97 1.38
C GLY A 74 -11.11 1.03 1.73
N PHE A 75 -11.71 0.44 0.71
CA PHE A 75 -12.78 -0.52 0.88
C PHE A 75 -12.70 -1.58 -0.22
N GLU A 76 -12.71 -2.86 0.19
CA GLU A 76 -12.72 -3.98 -0.73
C GLU A 76 -14.03 -4.76 -0.59
N PRO A 77 -14.90 -4.77 -1.62
CA PRO A 77 -16.18 -5.47 -1.55
C PRO A 77 -16.09 -6.98 -1.75
N GLU A 78 -14.97 -7.51 -2.24
CA GLU A 78 -14.85 -8.91 -2.62
C GLU A 78 -14.01 -9.72 -1.65
N ASP A 79 -14.29 -11.05 -1.56
CA ASP A 79 -13.46 -12.00 -0.84
C ASP A 79 -12.21 -12.36 -1.65
N ALA A 80 -11.18 -12.81 -0.95
CA ALA A 80 -9.97 -13.38 -1.52
C ALA A 80 -9.17 -12.42 -2.40
N VAL A 81 -9.32 -11.12 -2.17
CA VAL A 81 -8.51 -10.10 -2.83
C VAL A 81 -7.31 -9.79 -1.96
N LEU A 82 -6.12 -9.79 -2.57
CA LEU A 82 -4.87 -9.50 -1.88
C LEU A 82 -4.41 -8.08 -2.20
N TYR A 83 -3.79 -7.45 -1.21
CA TYR A 83 -3.23 -6.11 -1.34
C TYR A 83 -1.76 -6.12 -0.92
N ARG A 84 -0.97 -5.25 -1.53
CA ARG A 84 0.41 -4.98 -1.08
C ARG A 84 0.78 -3.54 -1.34
N VAL A 85 1.85 -3.09 -0.68
CA VAL A 85 2.47 -1.79 -0.90
C VAL A 85 3.72 -2.00 -1.74
N ALA A 86 3.89 -1.21 -2.79
CA ALA A 86 5.09 -1.22 -3.61
C ALA A 86 5.78 0.14 -3.53
N CYS A 87 7.06 0.15 -3.14
CA CYS A 87 7.88 1.35 -3.16
C CYS A 87 8.49 1.47 -4.54
N THR A 88 8.04 2.43 -5.33
CA THR A 88 8.45 2.60 -6.72
C THR A 88 9.60 3.57 -6.87
N ALA A 89 9.80 4.46 -5.89
CA ALA A 89 10.93 5.38 -5.87
C ALA A 89 11.36 5.58 -4.42
N TYR A 90 12.65 5.47 -4.17
CA TYR A 90 13.20 5.64 -2.84
C TYR A 90 14.26 6.75 -2.89
N THR A 91 14.19 7.68 -1.95
CA THR A 91 15.13 8.78 -1.85
C THR A 91 16.03 8.66 -0.63
N SER A 92 15.44 8.59 0.57
CA SER A 92 16.25 8.56 1.80
C SER A 92 15.42 8.13 3.00
N GLY A 93 16.12 7.79 4.07
CA GLY A 93 15.50 7.44 5.34
C GLY A 93 14.90 6.04 5.36
N THR A 94 13.98 5.82 6.28
CA THR A 94 13.26 4.55 6.40
C THR A 94 11.77 4.83 6.23
N ILE A 95 11.19 4.31 5.15
CA ILE A 95 9.76 4.45 4.91
C ILE A 95 9.06 3.31 5.64
N THR A 96 8.22 3.65 6.61
CA THR A 96 7.38 2.66 7.29
C THR A 96 6.03 2.62 6.62
N TYR A 97 5.60 1.42 6.23
CA TYR A 97 4.29 1.22 5.61
C TYR A 97 3.42 0.35 6.48
N ARG A 98 2.11 0.53 6.36
CA ARG A 98 1.14 -0.30 7.06
C ARG A 98 -0.16 -0.39 6.27
N LEU A 99 -0.63 -1.64 6.07
CA LEU A 99 -1.98 -1.94 5.60
C LEU A 99 -2.66 -2.68 6.72
N SER A 100 -3.81 -2.21 7.17
CA SER A 100 -4.50 -2.81 8.30
C SER A 100 -6.02 -2.73 8.16
N GLN A 101 -6.66 -3.68 8.81
CA GLN A 101 -8.12 -3.71 8.81
C GLN A 101 -8.67 -4.10 10.18
#